data_fd70269a3f0c3d8334bced9b6ed4948a
#
_entry.id   fd70269a3f0c3d8334bced9b6ed4948a
#
_cell.length_a   1.000
_cell.length_b   1.000
_cell.length_c   1.000
_cell.angle_alpha   90.00
_cell.angle_beta   90.00
_cell.angle_gamma   90.00
#
_symmetry.space_group_name_H-M   'P 1'
#
loop_
_entity.id
_entity.type
_entity.pdbx_description
1 polymer ?
#
loop_
_entity_poly.entity_id
_entity_poly.type
_entity_poly.pdbx_seq_one_letter_code
_entity_poly.pdbx_strand_id
1 'polypeptide(L)'
;MKITVLVENSTSCRLYGEHGLSVYIEYDGKKYLLDTGASTLFAKNAKELGISLADIDTAFLSHAHYDHSGGFEAFFKENDKAEVYMQDTSAENCYFRTETGDKYIGIPVQLLEAYKERFHTLHTVCEVEKGVWAVPHSTENLDGMGRRAHMYRKVGDEFIADDFAHEQSIVFEIGRAHV
;
A
#
# COMPACT_ATOMS: atom_id res chain seq x y z
N MET A 1 14.39 -15.34 1.21
CA MET A 1 13.62 -14.11 0.93
C MET A 1 14.39 -13.23 -0.02
N LYS A 2 13.72 -12.68 -1.04
CA LYS A 2 14.29 -11.68 -1.96
C LYS A 2 13.33 -10.48 -2.03
N ILE A 3 13.85 -9.28 -1.97
CA ILE A 3 13.09 -8.04 -2.03
C ILE A 3 13.58 -7.24 -3.23
N THR A 4 12.66 -6.74 -4.05
CA THR A 4 12.93 -5.91 -5.21
C THR A 4 12.05 -4.67 -5.14
N VAL A 5 12.66 -3.49 -5.02
CA VAL A 5 11.93 -2.22 -5.09
C VAL A 5 11.60 -1.95 -6.56
N LEU A 6 10.31 -1.88 -6.88
CA LEU A 6 9.82 -1.58 -8.23
C LEU A 6 9.72 -0.07 -8.46
N VAL A 7 9.29 0.68 -7.46
CA VAL A 7 9.17 2.14 -7.48
C VAL A 7 9.56 2.72 -6.13
N GLU A 8 10.28 3.82 -6.14
CA GLU A 8 10.47 4.74 -5.02
C GLU A 8 10.80 6.14 -5.55
N ASN A 9 10.91 7.14 -4.65
CA ASN A 9 11.06 8.58 -5.02
C ASN A 9 12.31 8.90 -5.83
N SER A 10 13.33 8.08 -5.73
CA SER A 10 14.58 8.25 -6.47
C SER A 10 15.06 6.93 -7.06
N THR A 11 15.90 7.01 -8.08
CA THR A 11 16.52 5.83 -8.68
C THR A 11 17.98 6.08 -9.00
N SER A 12 18.84 5.11 -8.71
CA SER A 12 20.25 5.10 -9.09
C SER A 12 20.54 4.14 -10.23
N CYS A 13 19.53 3.51 -10.81
CA CYS A 13 19.64 2.51 -11.88
C CYS A 13 18.86 2.97 -13.12
N ARG A 14 18.75 2.08 -14.11
CA ARG A 14 18.03 2.33 -15.37
C ARG A 14 16.50 2.41 -15.23
N LEU A 15 15.95 2.07 -14.06
CA LEU A 15 14.52 2.15 -13.82
C LEU A 15 14.10 3.61 -13.56
N TYR A 16 12.82 3.86 -13.69
CA TYR A 16 12.24 5.19 -13.43
C TYR A 16 11.67 5.24 -12.03
N GLY A 17 11.85 6.38 -11.34
CA GLY A 17 11.25 6.67 -10.03
C GLY A 17 10.04 7.59 -10.17
N GLU A 18 9.15 7.52 -9.20
CA GLU A 18 8.08 8.48 -8.98
C GLU A 18 7.84 8.63 -7.47
N HIS A 19 7.08 9.65 -7.08
CA HIS A 19 6.66 9.76 -5.69
C HIS A 19 5.77 8.58 -5.30
N GLY A 20 6.18 7.83 -4.27
CA GLY A 20 5.49 6.64 -3.81
C GLY A 20 6.39 5.42 -3.66
N LEU A 21 5.78 4.28 -3.38
CA LEU A 21 6.48 3.02 -3.15
C LEU A 21 5.78 1.86 -3.85
N SER A 22 6.57 0.92 -4.38
CA SER A 22 6.11 -0.42 -4.74
C SER A 22 7.24 -1.43 -4.56
N VAL A 23 6.96 -2.51 -3.85
CA VAL A 23 7.96 -3.54 -3.51
C VAL A 23 7.45 -4.93 -3.87
N TYR A 24 8.21 -5.64 -4.69
CA TYR A 24 8.00 -7.05 -4.98
C TYR A 24 8.84 -7.91 -4.02
N ILE A 25 8.22 -8.96 -3.47
CA ILE A 25 8.84 -9.81 -2.46
C ILE A 25 8.65 -11.28 -2.85
N GLU A 26 9.73 -12.05 -2.83
CA GLU A 26 9.72 -13.51 -2.93
C GLU A 26 10.05 -14.11 -1.55
N TYR A 27 9.14 -14.91 -1.01
CA TYR A 27 9.29 -15.55 0.29
C TYR A 27 8.58 -16.90 0.31
N ASP A 28 9.28 -17.94 0.76
CA ASP A 28 8.79 -19.31 0.91
C ASP A 28 8.04 -19.87 -0.34
N GLY A 29 8.58 -19.60 -1.52
CA GLY A 29 8.01 -20.04 -2.79
C GLY A 29 6.82 -19.22 -3.29
N LYS A 30 6.37 -18.22 -2.55
CA LYS A 30 5.28 -17.29 -2.91
C LYS A 30 5.80 -15.92 -3.29
N LYS A 31 4.95 -15.17 -3.97
CA LYS A 31 5.24 -13.83 -4.50
C LYS A 31 4.24 -12.83 -3.94
N TYR A 32 4.75 -11.74 -3.41
CA TYR A 32 3.97 -10.71 -2.76
C TYR A 32 4.24 -9.34 -3.39
N LEU A 33 3.24 -8.48 -3.35
CA LEU A 33 3.36 -7.08 -3.72
C LEU A 33 2.97 -6.21 -2.53
N LEU A 34 3.86 -5.30 -2.12
CA LEU A 34 3.55 -4.25 -1.17
C LEU A 34 3.49 -2.94 -1.94
N ASP A 35 2.32 -2.32 -1.97
CA ASP A 35 2.02 -1.07 -2.66
C ASP A 35 2.24 -1.11 -4.18
N THR A 36 1.74 -0.11 -4.88
CA THR A 36 1.75 -0.07 -6.35
C THR A 36 2.25 1.27 -6.92
N GLY A 37 2.78 2.17 -6.06
CA GLY A 37 3.15 3.52 -6.49
C GLY A 37 1.95 4.41 -6.82
N ALA A 38 2.22 5.57 -7.39
CA ALA A 38 1.22 6.56 -7.77
C ALA A 38 0.59 6.29 -9.15
N SER A 39 1.22 5.46 -9.97
CA SER A 39 0.83 5.26 -11.36
C SER A 39 1.07 3.81 -11.86
N THR A 40 1.10 3.65 -13.18
CA THR A 40 1.45 2.37 -13.81
C THR A 40 2.96 2.11 -13.88
N LEU A 41 3.78 2.97 -13.28
CA LEU A 41 5.24 2.90 -13.41
C LEU A 41 5.83 1.62 -12.82
N PHE A 42 5.30 1.17 -11.68
CA PHE A 42 5.72 -0.10 -11.06
C PHE A 42 5.58 -1.29 -12.01
N ALA A 43 4.49 -1.34 -12.80
CA ALA A 43 4.26 -2.41 -13.77
C ALA A 43 5.27 -2.37 -14.93
N LYS A 44 5.62 -1.17 -15.42
CA LYS A 44 6.69 -1.00 -16.41
C LYS A 44 8.04 -1.47 -15.88
N ASN A 45 8.38 -1.06 -14.66
CA ASN A 45 9.62 -1.46 -14.01
C ASN A 45 9.66 -2.97 -13.71
N ALA A 46 8.55 -3.58 -13.28
CA ALA A 46 8.42 -5.02 -13.13
C ALA A 46 8.73 -5.75 -14.44
N LYS A 47 8.15 -5.30 -15.55
CA LYS A 47 8.39 -5.86 -16.88
C LYS A 47 9.87 -5.75 -17.31
N GLU A 48 10.52 -4.61 -17.07
CA GLU A 48 11.96 -4.41 -17.36
C GLU A 48 12.85 -5.34 -16.54
N LEU A 49 12.39 -5.73 -15.34
CA LEU A 49 13.08 -6.67 -14.45
C LEU A 49 12.72 -8.14 -14.72
N GLY A 50 11.82 -8.42 -15.68
CA GLY A 50 11.35 -9.77 -15.96
C GLY A 50 10.42 -10.34 -14.87
N ILE A 51 9.80 -9.48 -14.07
CA ILE A 51 8.84 -9.85 -13.02
C ILE A 51 7.43 -9.83 -13.64
N SER A 52 6.73 -10.96 -13.53
CA SER A 52 5.34 -11.10 -13.96
C SER A 52 4.39 -10.73 -12.82
N LEU A 53 3.58 -9.71 -13.01
CA LEU A 53 2.56 -9.32 -12.03
C LEU A 53 1.44 -10.37 -11.91
N ALA A 54 1.17 -11.13 -12.98
CA ALA A 54 0.19 -12.23 -12.95
C ALA A 54 0.57 -13.35 -11.98
N ASP A 55 1.84 -13.47 -11.64
CA ASP A 55 2.33 -14.52 -10.75
C ASP A 55 2.22 -14.15 -9.25
N ILE A 56 1.93 -12.91 -8.93
CA ILE A 56 1.79 -12.46 -7.52
C ILE A 56 0.62 -13.17 -6.87
N ASP A 57 0.86 -13.73 -5.68
CA ASP A 57 -0.10 -14.53 -4.94
C ASP A 57 -0.95 -13.68 -3.98
N THR A 58 -0.33 -12.68 -3.34
CA THR A 58 -0.97 -11.81 -2.35
C THR A 58 -0.40 -10.41 -2.46
N ALA A 59 -1.23 -9.40 -2.26
CA ALA A 59 -0.80 -8.01 -2.21
C ALA A 59 -1.20 -7.34 -0.89
N PHE A 60 -0.48 -6.29 -0.54
CA PHE A 60 -0.71 -5.48 0.66
C PHE A 60 -0.71 -4.01 0.30
N LEU A 61 -1.56 -3.25 0.96
CA LEU A 61 -1.50 -1.79 0.96
C LEU A 61 -0.96 -1.32 2.31
N SER A 62 0.19 -0.64 2.30
CA SER A 62 0.80 -0.15 3.53
C SER A 62 -0.03 0.93 4.21
N HIS A 63 -0.63 1.82 3.45
CA HIS A 63 -1.52 2.88 3.91
C HIS A 63 -2.34 3.49 2.76
N ALA A 64 -3.37 4.28 3.10
CA ALA A 64 -4.43 4.70 2.18
C ALA A 64 -4.10 5.93 1.31
N HIS A 65 -2.85 6.19 0.93
CA HIS A 65 -2.52 7.30 0.04
C HIS A 65 -2.37 6.86 -1.41
N TYR A 66 -2.67 7.80 -2.35
CA TYR A 66 -2.69 7.53 -3.79
C TYR A 66 -1.33 7.10 -4.35
N ASP A 67 -0.24 7.59 -3.76
CA ASP A 67 1.12 7.29 -4.16
C ASP A 67 1.61 5.88 -3.72
N HIS A 68 0.73 5.14 -3.02
CA HIS A 68 0.89 3.73 -2.68
C HIS A 68 -0.18 2.84 -3.33
N SER A 69 -1.34 3.43 -3.67
CA SER A 69 -2.50 2.70 -4.19
C SER A 69 -2.84 2.99 -5.65
N GLY A 70 -2.21 3.98 -6.26
CA GLY A 70 -2.59 4.48 -7.59
C GLY A 70 -2.41 3.47 -8.73
N GLY A 71 -1.53 2.50 -8.57
CA GLY A 71 -1.26 1.47 -9.57
C GLY A 71 -2.14 0.22 -9.47
N PHE A 72 -2.99 0.04 -8.45
CA PHE A 72 -3.77 -1.19 -8.28
C PHE A 72 -4.69 -1.51 -9.46
N GLU A 73 -5.23 -0.52 -10.15
CA GLU A 73 -6.03 -0.79 -11.36
C GLU A 73 -5.20 -1.50 -12.44
N ALA A 74 -3.96 -1.08 -12.64
CA ALA A 74 -3.04 -1.75 -13.57
C ALA A 74 -2.67 -3.14 -13.07
N PHE A 75 -2.46 -3.30 -11.76
CA PHE A 75 -2.21 -4.60 -11.14
C PHE A 75 -3.36 -5.60 -11.41
N PHE A 76 -4.59 -5.21 -11.15
CA PHE A 76 -5.76 -6.07 -11.33
C PHE A 76 -6.06 -6.41 -12.79
N LYS A 77 -5.62 -5.59 -13.75
CA LYS A 77 -5.71 -5.92 -15.19
C LYS A 77 -4.74 -7.03 -15.61
N GLU A 78 -3.62 -7.19 -14.90
CA GLU A 78 -2.61 -8.22 -15.19
C GLU A 78 -2.70 -9.43 -14.24
N ASN A 79 -3.30 -9.26 -13.06
CA ASN A 79 -3.44 -10.30 -12.04
C ASN A 79 -4.92 -10.51 -11.69
N ASP A 80 -5.40 -11.72 -11.88
CA ASP A 80 -6.81 -12.11 -11.66
C ASP A 80 -7.04 -12.86 -10.33
N LYS A 81 -5.98 -13.17 -9.57
CA LYS A 81 -6.05 -14.04 -8.40
C LYS A 81 -5.71 -13.39 -7.07
N ALA A 82 -4.73 -12.47 -7.02
CA ALA A 82 -4.23 -11.94 -5.77
C ALA A 82 -5.25 -11.06 -5.05
N GLU A 83 -5.43 -11.30 -3.78
CA GLU A 83 -6.19 -10.45 -2.87
C GLU A 83 -5.29 -9.36 -2.29
N VAL A 84 -5.86 -8.21 -1.94
CA VAL A 84 -5.15 -7.07 -1.35
C VAL A 84 -5.60 -6.91 0.10
N TYR A 85 -4.68 -7.00 1.03
CA TYR A 85 -4.94 -6.81 2.46
C TYR A 85 -4.57 -5.39 2.89
N MET A 86 -5.50 -4.70 3.55
CA MET A 86 -5.36 -3.34 4.06
C MET A 86 -6.06 -3.17 5.40
N GLN A 87 -5.76 -2.11 6.14
CA GLN A 87 -6.52 -1.79 7.34
C GLN A 87 -7.94 -1.30 6.98
N ASP A 88 -8.92 -1.56 7.85
CA ASP A 88 -10.33 -1.17 7.64
C ASP A 88 -10.50 0.33 7.44
N THR A 89 -9.74 1.15 8.16
CA THR A 89 -9.71 2.60 8.02
C THR A 89 -9.09 3.09 6.70
N SER A 90 -8.44 2.21 5.92
CA SER A 90 -7.93 2.54 4.59
C SER A 90 -9.03 2.88 3.57
N ALA A 91 -10.27 2.45 3.81
CA ALA A 91 -11.42 2.82 2.98
C ALA A 91 -11.92 4.25 3.25
N GLU A 92 -11.44 4.89 4.31
CA GLU A 92 -11.78 6.26 4.64
C GLU A 92 -11.08 7.25 3.70
N ASN A 93 -11.73 8.39 3.47
CA ASN A 93 -11.24 9.40 2.54
C ASN A 93 -10.08 10.21 3.15
N CYS A 94 -8.91 10.15 2.55
CA CYS A 94 -7.75 10.95 2.92
C CYS A 94 -7.66 12.24 2.09
N TYR A 95 -7.36 13.36 2.76
CA TYR A 95 -7.29 14.68 2.14
C TYR A 95 -6.05 15.44 2.60
N PHE A 96 -5.46 16.18 1.67
CA PHE A 96 -4.54 17.27 1.97
C PHE A 96 -5.34 18.58 1.99
N ARG A 97 -5.29 19.32 3.12
CA ARG A 97 -6.12 20.51 3.32
C ARG A 97 -5.27 21.76 3.52
N THR A 98 -5.61 22.81 2.81
CA THR A 98 -4.98 24.13 2.93
C THR A 98 -6.02 25.24 2.95
N GLU A 99 -5.60 26.46 3.21
CA GLU A 99 -6.48 27.63 3.11
C GLU A 99 -7.05 27.84 1.69
N THR A 100 -6.38 27.30 0.66
CA THR A 100 -6.77 27.45 -0.75
C THR A 100 -7.67 26.31 -1.24
N GLY A 101 -7.90 25.27 -0.45
CA GLY A 101 -8.80 24.17 -0.80
C GLY A 101 -8.35 22.80 -0.28
N ASP A 102 -9.20 21.84 -0.51
CA ASP A 102 -9.03 20.43 -0.11
C ASP A 102 -8.71 19.59 -1.34
N LYS A 103 -7.64 18.79 -1.27
CA LYS A 103 -7.25 17.83 -2.32
C LYS A 103 -7.41 16.42 -1.78
N TYR A 104 -8.16 15.58 -2.49
CA TYR A 104 -8.23 14.16 -2.20
C TYR A 104 -6.87 13.49 -2.48
N ILE A 105 -6.36 12.74 -1.52
CA ILE A 105 -5.07 12.02 -1.61
C ILE A 105 -5.19 10.53 -1.24
N GLY A 106 -6.41 10.02 -1.12
CA GLY A 106 -6.68 8.64 -0.74
C GLY A 106 -6.64 7.65 -1.90
N ILE A 107 -7.07 6.44 -1.62
CA ILE A 107 -7.24 5.37 -2.62
C ILE A 107 -8.23 5.86 -3.70
N PRO A 108 -7.95 5.66 -5.00
CA PRO A 108 -8.91 6.01 -6.04
C PRO A 108 -10.28 5.37 -5.78
N VAL A 109 -11.32 6.19 -5.59
CA VAL A 109 -12.67 5.72 -5.18
C VAL A 109 -13.22 4.69 -6.15
N GLN A 110 -13.06 4.91 -7.46
CA GLN A 110 -13.52 4.00 -8.51
C GLN A 110 -12.86 2.62 -8.42
N LEU A 111 -11.64 2.55 -7.90
CA LEU A 111 -10.91 1.30 -7.69
C LEU A 111 -11.58 0.45 -6.61
N LEU A 112 -11.93 1.04 -5.47
CA LEU A 112 -12.59 0.34 -4.37
C LEU A 112 -13.95 -0.21 -4.78
N GLU A 113 -14.70 0.54 -5.60
CA GLU A 113 -16.01 0.10 -6.11
C GLU A 113 -15.86 -1.02 -7.14
N ALA A 114 -14.93 -0.87 -8.10
CA ALA A 114 -14.78 -1.82 -9.21
C ALA A 114 -14.17 -3.17 -8.77
N TYR A 115 -13.33 -3.18 -7.73
CA TYR A 115 -12.57 -4.35 -7.30
C TYR A 115 -12.79 -4.69 -5.82
N LYS A 116 -13.93 -4.31 -5.24
CA LYS A 116 -14.22 -4.48 -3.81
C LYS A 116 -14.03 -5.91 -3.30
N GLU A 117 -14.32 -6.92 -4.14
CA GLU A 117 -14.16 -8.34 -3.79
C GLU A 117 -12.69 -8.79 -3.70
N ARG A 118 -11.77 -7.95 -4.16
CA ARG A 118 -10.31 -8.19 -4.12
C ARG A 118 -9.65 -7.52 -2.92
N PHE A 119 -10.35 -6.62 -2.21
CA PHE A 119 -9.86 -5.93 -1.03
C PHE A 119 -10.38 -6.57 0.25
N HIS A 120 -9.47 -6.98 1.12
CA HIS A 120 -9.76 -7.55 2.43
C HIS A 120 -9.30 -6.59 3.52
N THR A 121 -10.25 -6.14 4.34
CA THR A 121 -9.97 -5.23 5.44
C THR A 121 -9.62 -5.98 6.72
N LEU A 122 -8.60 -5.50 7.41
CA LEU A 122 -8.09 -6.05 8.65
C LEU A 122 -8.32 -5.05 9.79
N HIS A 123 -8.63 -5.55 11.00
CA HIS A 123 -8.90 -4.72 12.18
C HIS A 123 -7.82 -4.89 13.27
N THR A 124 -7.04 -5.96 13.18
CA THR A 124 -6.05 -6.34 14.20
C THR A 124 -4.86 -7.00 13.52
N VAL A 125 -3.84 -7.35 14.31
CA VAL A 125 -2.75 -8.21 13.85
C VAL A 125 -3.32 -9.49 13.26
N CYS A 126 -2.94 -9.83 12.05
CA CYS A 126 -3.46 -10.99 11.31
C CYS A 126 -2.33 -11.75 10.62
N GLU A 127 -2.25 -13.05 10.83
CA GLU A 127 -1.45 -13.94 9.98
C GLU A 127 -2.24 -14.18 8.69
N VAL A 128 -1.85 -13.49 7.62
CA VAL A 128 -2.51 -13.56 6.32
C VAL A 128 -2.15 -14.87 5.62
N GLU A 129 -0.91 -15.27 5.74
CA GLU A 129 -0.38 -16.54 5.29
C GLU A 129 0.66 -17.04 6.30
N LYS A 130 0.96 -18.32 6.29
CA LYS A 130 1.93 -18.90 7.22
C LYS A 130 3.25 -18.12 7.24
N GLY A 131 3.55 -17.54 8.40
CA GLY A 131 4.74 -16.73 8.61
C GLY A 131 4.72 -15.35 7.93
N VAL A 132 3.56 -14.89 7.46
CA VAL A 132 3.36 -13.56 6.87
C VAL A 132 2.22 -12.83 7.61
N TRP A 133 2.58 -11.77 8.30
CA TRP A 133 1.69 -11.04 9.19
C TRP A 133 1.46 -9.63 8.73
N ALA A 134 0.21 -9.18 8.77
CA ALA A 134 -0.15 -7.77 8.68
C ALA A 134 -0.32 -7.22 10.10
N VAL A 135 0.40 -6.15 10.41
CA VAL A 135 0.47 -5.58 11.76
C VAL A 135 0.08 -4.09 11.67
N PRO A 136 -1.07 -3.68 12.22
CA PRO A 136 -1.42 -2.26 12.32
C PRO A 136 -0.34 -1.50 13.10
N HIS A 137 -0.16 -0.22 12.79
CA HIS A 137 0.74 0.60 13.61
C HIS A 137 0.19 0.75 15.03
N SER A 138 1.10 0.97 15.98
CA SER A 138 0.77 1.18 17.40
C SER A 138 1.32 2.50 17.96
N THR A 139 1.77 3.39 17.08
CA THR A 139 2.30 4.71 17.47
C THR A 139 1.14 5.61 17.88
N GLU A 140 1.21 6.13 19.10
CA GLU A 140 0.20 7.05 19.63
C GLU A 140 0.42 8.50 19.17
N ASN A 141 -0.66 9.31 19.18
CA ASN A 141 -0.64 10.75 18.95
C ASN A 141 -0.14 11.20 17.56
N LEU A 142 -0.30 10.37 16.53
CA LEU A 142 0.06 10.72 15.16
C LEU A 142 -0.83 11.81 14.54
N ASP A 143 -2.01 12.06 15.11
CA ASP A 143 -2.89 13.19 14.72
C ASP A 143 -2.17 14.55 14.78
N GLY A 144 -1.21 14.71 15.67
CA GLY A 144 -0.33 15.87 15.72
C GLY A 144 0.60 15.98 14.50
N MET A 145 1.02 14.85 13.92
CA MET A 145 1.76 14.82 12.66
C MET A 145 0.84 15.12 11.49
N GLY A 146 -0.35 14.49 11.44
CA GLY A 146 -1.35 14.77 10.42
C GLY A 146 -1.67 16.28 10.33
N ARG A 147 -1.94 16.93 11.46
CA ARG A 147 -2.15 18.39 11.50
C ARG A 147 -0.97 19.18 10.92
N ARG A 148 0.26 18.87 11.31
CA ARG A 148 1.46 19.56 10.79
C ARG A 148 1.69 19.35 9.30
N ALA A 149 1.33 18.15 8.80
CA ALA A 149 1.44 17.78 7.40
C ALA A 149 0.21 18.19 6.56
N HIS A 150 -0.79 18.84 7.16
CA HIS A 150 -2.06 19.17 6.51
C HIS A 150 -2.82 17.95 5.98
N MET A 151 -2.63 16.79 6.61
CA MET A 151 -3.30 15.55 6.28
C MET A 151 -4.50 15.33 7.19
N TYR A 152 -5.64 14.99 6.57
CA TYR A 152 -6.91 14.82 7.26
C TYR A 152 -7.66 13.63 6.66
N ARG A 153 -8.51 13.00 7.48
CA ARG A 153 -9.49 12.01 7.04
C ARG A 153 -10.90 12.62 7.13
N LYS A 154 -11.71 12.34 6.14
CA LYS A 154 -13.13 12.73 6.16
C LYS A 154 -13.95 11.58 6.72
N VAL A 155 -14.54 11.79 7.90
CA VAL A 155 -15.42 10.82 8.59
C VAL A 155 -16.82 11.42 8.65
N GLY A 156 -17.75 10.87 7.87
CA GLY A 156 -19.03 11.51 7.63
C GLY A 156 -18.84 12.87 6.94
N ASP A 157 -19.34 13.93 7.55
CA ASP A 157 -19.20 15.31 7.05
C ASP A 157 -18.04 16.08 7.71
N GLU A 158 -17.33 15.47 8.65
CA GLU A 158 -16.26 16.12 9.40
C GLU A 158 -14.86 15.74 8.88
N PHE A 159 -13.95 16.70 8.99
CA PHE A 159 -12.51 16.44 8.77
C PHE A 159 -11.83 16.33 10.13
N ILE A 160 -11.23 15.17 10.39
CA ILE A 160 -10.37 14.95 11.55
C ILE A 160 -8.91 14.90 11.07
N ALA A 161 -7.98 15.34 11.92
CA ALA A 161 -6.56 15.20 11.60
C ALA A 161 -6.22 13.72 11.39
N ASP A 162 -5.41 13.42 10.39
CA ASP A 162 -5.01 12.05 10.13
C ASP A 162 -4.14 11.53 11.28
N ASP A 163 -4.57 10.46 11.89
CA ASP A 163 -3.83 9.70 12.92
C ASP A 163 -3.14 8.47 12.33
N PHE A 164 -3.22 8.32 10.99
CA PHE A 164 -2.64 7.22 10.23
C PHE A 164 -3.10 5.82 10.68
N ALA A 165 -4.30 5.71 11.28
CA ALA A 165 -4.85 4.41 11.68
C ALA A 165 -5.00 3.42 10.51
N HIS A 166 -4.93 3.91 9.27
CA HIS A 166 -4.92 3.10 8.05
C HIS A 166 -3.54 2.50 7.70
N GLU A 167 -2.49 2.75 8.51
CA GLU A 167 -1.15 2.20 8.26
C GLU A 167 -0.99 0.80 8.83
N GLN A 168 -0.24 -0.03 8.11
CA GLN A 168 0.21 -1.34 8.55
C GLN A 168 1.63 -1.65 8.08
N SER A 169 2.29 -2.50 8.84
CA SER A 169 3.56 -3.14 8.47
C SER A 169 3.32 -4.59 8.08
N ILE A 170 4.13 -5.11 7.16
CA ILE A 170 4.11 -6.53 6.81
C ILE A 170 5.35 -7.19 7.36
N VAL A 171 5.16 -8.23 8.16
CA VAL A 171 6.23 -8.97 8.85
C VAL A 171 6.35 -10.36 8.25
N PHE A 172 7.56 -10.75 7.86
CA PHE A 172 7.89 -12.07 7.35
C PHE A 172 8.78 -12.81 8.35
N GLU A 173 8.41 -14.03 8.73
CA GLU A 173 9.18 -14.88 9.63
C GLU A 173 10.31 -15.59 8.89
N ILE A 174 11.47 -14.96 8.75
CA ILE A 174 12.62 -15.50 8.00
C ILE A 174 13.46 -16.53 8.79
N GLY A 175 12.97 -16.98 9.96
CA GLY A 175 13.67 -17.89 10.85
C GLY A 175 14.52 -17.19 11.90
N ARG A 176 15.15 -17.97 12.78
CA ARG A 176 16.07 -17.45 13.82
C ARG A 176 17.46 -17.28 13.24
N ALA A 177 18.05 -16.12 13.42
CA ALA A 177 19.49 -15.98 13.25
C ALA A 177 20.17 -16.86 14.31
N HIS A 178 20.97 -17.82 13.87
CA HIS A 178 21.90 -18.51 14.78
C HIS A 178 23.07 -17.54 15.02
N VAL A 179 23.14 -17.01 16.21
CA VAL A 179 24.27 -16.22 16.71
C VAL A 179 25.30 -17.22 17.27
#